data_cccde078e7aeba729badebf1be3acfaa
#
_entry.id   cccde078e7aeba729badebf1be3acfaa
#
_cell.length_a   1.000
_cell.length_b   1.000
_cell.length_c   1.000
_cell.angle_alpha   90.00
_cell.angle_beta   90.00
_cell.angle_gamma   90.00
#
_symmetry.space_group_name_H-M   'P 1'
#
loop_
_entity.id
_entity.type
_entity.pdbx_description
1 polymer ?
#
loop_
_entity_poly.entity_id
_entity_poly.type
_entity_poly.pdbx_seq_one_letter_code
_entity_poly.pdbx_strand_id
1 'polypeptide(L)'
;MTLRRPVWFIFRLFRKICKIFFGTPHNVRRIGVIGGRDAIFGAKAAWYLPDTFELVTGRADFYLITDRRLIFFNLLRLHKCAVVDGNFYSTEECTAWSYLYGTYCGKDYSDISRRNFSALAEKLKSKNSACCFLTGESFSDYESHPETRDMIKVICNSVVKNDGFLEWLHPDILCFADPVYHFSWNEYSQTFRRDVLKTVERYGVYVVIPENMVALMLAHYPQLSDKIIGIGRNGDFNFPAAENLSVRVTDNILTYLMLPAASALADEIYILGANGRSPNDKMFWKYNSLVQYDGLMQKVVDAHPSFFRDRNYVQYQSGHDELMEALFAYGEGRGRKYISLNDSYLASISARYNGVKNVS
;
A
#
# COMPACT_ATOMS: atom_id res chain seq x y z
N MET A 1 0.08 -13.87 23.66
CA MET A 1 1.20 -13.56 22.76
C MET A 1 1.46 -14.79 21.90
N THR A 2 1.08 -14.77 20.64
CA THR A 2 1.15 -15.98 19.79
C THR A 2 2.62 -16.32 19.47
N LEU A 3 2.98 -17.62 19.50
CA LEU A 3 4.30 -18.17 19.15
C LEU A 3 4.87 -17.75 17.77
N ARG A 4 4.08 -17.04 16.97
CA ARG A 4 4.42 -16.64 15.59
C ARG A 4 5.42 -15.49 15.52
N ARG A 5 5.28 -14.47 16.40
CA ARG A 5 6.21 -13.32 16.44
C ARG A 5 7.65 -13.74 16.79
N PRO A 6 7.89 -14.60 17.79
CA PRO A 6 9.24 -15.13 18.05
C PRO A 6 9.84 -15.89 16.87
N VAL A 7 9.06 -16.74 16.20
CA VAL A 7 9.56 -17.51 15.04
C VAL A 7 9.91 -16.59 13.88
N TRP A 8 9.10 -15.56 13.63
CA TRP A 8 9.39 -14.57 12.60
C TRP A 8 10.65 -13.74 12.92
N PHE A 9 10.81 -13.33 14.18
CA PHE A 9 12.02 -12.64 14.62
C PHE A 9 13.28 -13.52 14.45
N ILE A 10 13.23 -14.78 14.86
CA ILE A 10 14.31 -15.75 14.67
C ILE A 10 14.65 -15.91 13.18
N PHE A 11 13.63 -16.07 12.33
CA PHE A 11 13.83 -16.15 10.88
C PHE A 11 14.57 -14.92 10.33
N ARG A 12 14.14 -13.72 10.68
CA ARG A 12 14.77 -12.46 10.23
C ARG A 12 16.21 -12.34 10.71
N LEU A 13 16.45 -12.69 11.96
CA LEU A 13 17.80 -12.68 12.56
C LEU A 13 18.73 -13.62 11.84
N PHE A 14 18.35 -14.90 11.72
CA PHE A 14 19.16 -15.90 11.01
C PHE A 14 19.34 -15.55 9.54
N ARG A 15 18.33 -15.05 8.86
CA ARG A 15 18.44 -14.58 7.48
C ARG A 15 19.48 -13.46 7.35
N LYS A 16 19.48 -12.51 8.28
CA LYS A 16 20.49 -11.43 8.32
C LYS A 16 21.90 -11.98 8.53
N ILE A 17 22.07 -12.88 9.48
CA ILE A 17 23.33 -13.56 9.73
C ILE A 17 23.81 -14.30 8.48
N CYS A 18 22.96 -15.12 7.88
CA CYS A 18 23.32 -15.86 6.66
C CYS A 18 23.71 -14.91 5.50
N LYS A 19 23.05 -13.76 5.34
CA LYS A 19 23.44 -12.76 4.34
C LYS A 19 24.82 -12.17 4.59
N ILE A 20 25.23 -12.01 5.84
CA ILE A 20 26.58 -11.52 6.18
C ILE A 20 27.64 -12.54 5.75
N PHE A 21 27.41 -13.84 6.00
CA PHE A 21 28.39 -14.89 5.70
C PHE A 21 28.38 -15.36 4.24
N PHE A 22 27.21 -15.44 3.61
CA PHE A 22 27.03 -16.04 2.28
C PHE A 22 26.63 -15.05 1.18
N GLY A 23 26.46 -13.78 1.55
CA GLY A 23 26.03 -12.76 0.62
C GLY A 23 24.52 -12.81 0.30
N THR A 24 24.08 -11.89 -0.53
CA THR A 24 22.74 -11.89 -1.13
C THR A 24 22.82 -12.57 -2.49
N PRO A 25 21.87 -13.46 -2.84
CA PRO A 25 21.85 -14.06 -4.18
C PRO A 25 21.81 -12.99 -5.27
N HIS A 26 22.51 -13.24 -6.37
CA HIS A 26 22.49 -12.43 -7.57
C HIS A 26 22.02 -13.29 -8.75
N ASN A 27 21.45 -12.66 -9.78
CA ASN A 27 21.02 -13.34 -11.01
C ASN A 27 20.08 -14.53 -10.77
N VAL A 28 19.11 -14.37 -9.86
CA VAL A 28 18.11 -15.41 -9.59
C VAL A 28 17.28 -15.65 -10.83
N ARG A 29 17.24 -16.90 -11.29
CA ARG A 29 16.40 -17.36 -12.42
C ARG A 29 15.58 -18.58 -12.05
N ARG A 30 16.17 -19.49 -11.27
CA ARG A 30 15.57 -20.79 -10.91
C ARG A 30 15.06 -20.72 -9.46
N ILE A 31 13.75 -20.90 -9.31
CA ILE A 31 13.05 -20.86 -8.02
C ILE A 31 12.68 -22.29 -7.61
N GLY A 32 13.20 -22.75 -6.50
CA GLY A 32 12.80 -24.02 -5.87
C GLY A 32 11.69 -23.82 -4.85
N VAL A 33 10.92 -24.88 -4.56
CA VAL A 33 9.87 -24.88 -3.55
C VAL A 33 10.23 -25.88 -2.45
N ILE A 34 10.23 -25.43 -1.19
CA ILE A 34 10.45 -26.24 0.00
C ILE A 34 9.12 -26.35 0.75
N GLY A 35 8.55 -27.54 0.74
CA GLY A 35 7.23 -27.86 1.29
C GLY A 35 6.21 -28.24 0.22
N GLY A 36 4.95 -28.35 0.65
CA GLY A 36 3.84 -28.62 -0.25
C GLY A 36 3.47 -27.44 -1.13
N ARG A 37 2.81 -27.71 -2.23
CA ARG A 37 2.13 -26.69 -3.05
C ARG A 37 0.64 -26.76 -2.71
N ASP A 38 0.06 -25.65 -2.30
CA ASP A 38 -1.40 -25.58 -2.12
C ASP A 38 -2.13 -25.53 -3.48
N ALA A 39 -3.45 -25.70 -3.45
CA ALA A 39 -4.26 -25.75 -4.68
C ALA A 39 -4.20 -24.45 -5.52
N ILE A 40 -3.80 -23.32 -4.90
CA ILE A 40 -3.73 -22.01 -5.53
C ILE A 40 -2.29 -21.59 -5.86
N PHE A 41 -1.30 -22.41 -5.53
CA PHE A 41 0.11 -22.11 -5.78
C PHE A 41 0.40 -21.74 -7.23
N GLY A 42 -0.21 -22.43 -8.17
CA GLY A 42 -0.05 -22.14 -9.60
C GLY A 42 -0.53 -20.73 -9.97
N ALA A 43 -1.68 -20.30 -9.44
CA ALA A 43 -2.22 -18.96 -9.68
C ALA A 43 -1.35 -17.88 -9.01
N LYS A 44 -0.85 -18.15 -7.78
CA LYS A 44 0.10 -17.27 -7.11
C LYS A 44 1.41 -17.12 -7.90
N ALA A 45 1.96 -18.23 -8.37
CA ALA A 45 3.19 -18.22 -9.15
C ALA A 45 3.03 -17.47 -10.48
N ALA A 46 1.94 -17.69 -11.19
CA ALA A 46 1.63 -16.99 -12.44
C ALA A 46 1.49 -15.47 -12.24
N TRP A 47 0.93 -15.04 -11.11
CA TRP A 47 0.81 -13.63 -10.80
C TRP A 47 2.14 -13.00 -10.33
N TYR A 48 2.84 -13.63 -9.38
CA TYR A 48 4.02 -13.02 -8.75
C TYR A 48 5.34 -13.30 -9.46
N LEU A 49 5.39 -14.25 -10.38
CA LEU A 49 6.59 -14.64 -11.10
C LEU A 49 6.36 -14.68 -12.63
N PRO A 50 5.85 -13.60 -13.23
CA PRO A 50 5.58 -13.62 -14.67
C PRO A 50 6.89 -13.69 -15.46
N ASP A 51 7.01 -14.66 -16.35
CA ASP A 51 8.01 -14.81 -17.43
C ASP A 51 9.52 -14.66 -17.08
N THR A 52 9.84 -14.21 -15.86
CA THR A 52 11.23 -13.93 -15.45
C THR A 52 11.90 -15.12 -14.80
N PHE A 53 11.11 -15.99 -14.15
CA PHE A 53 11.61 -17.07 -13.31
C PHE A 53 11.10 -18.43 -13.77
N GLU A 54 11.97 -19.44 -13.65
CA GLU A 54 11.66 -20.85 -13.86
C GLU A 54 11.42 -21.54 -12.50
N LEU A 55 10.26 -22.17 -12.33
CA LEU A 55 10.00 -23.04 -11.17
C LEU A 55 10.64 -24.42 -11.42
N VAL A 56 11.58 -24.79 -10.53
CA VAL A 56 12.34 -26.03 -10.68
C VAL A 56 12.14 -26.98 -9.50
N THR A 57 12.37 -28.27 -9.77
CA THR A 57 12.54 -29.31 -8.77
C THR A 57 14.05 -29.56 -8.55
N GLY A 58 14.56 -29.48 -7.31
CA GLY A 58 15.96 -29.71 -7.01
C GLY A 58 16.77 -28.44 -6.75
N ARG A 59 18.00 -28.35 -7.34
CA ARG A 59 18.88 -27.21 -7.07
C ARG A 59 18.37 -25.95 -7.72
N ALA A 60 18.20 -24.89 -6.94
CA ALA A 60 17.71 -23.60 -7.37
C ALA A 60 18.59 -22.46 -6.85
N ASP A 61 18.45 -21.27 -7.45
CA ASP A 61 19.13 -20.05 -7.06
C ASP A 61 18.49 -19.43 -5.82
N PHE A 62 17.16 -19.58 -5.70
CA PHE A 62 16.35 -19.09 -4.61
C PHE A 62 15.24 -20.11 -4.27
N TYR A 63 14.74 -20.09 -3.02
CA TYR A 63 13.72 -21.04 -2.56
C TYR A 63 12.55 -20.33 -1.90
N LEU A 64 11.34 -20.81 -2.19
CA LEU A 64 10.11 -20.46 -1.50
C LEU A 64 9.78 -21.53 -0.46
N ILE A 65 9.67 -21.11 0.79
CA ILE A 65 9.26 -21.99 1.91
C ILE A 65 7.76 -21.83 2.10
N THR A 66 6.98 -22.84 1.74
CA THR A 66 5.51 -22.83 1.80
C THR A 66 4.95 -23.29 3.15
N ASP A 67 5.79 -23.86 4.02
CA ASP A 67 5.44 -24.23 5.38
C ASP A 67 6.49 -23.71 6.36
N ARG A 68 6.10 -22.81 7.26
CA ARG A 68 6.99 -22.20 8.27
C ARG A 68 7.76 -23.20 9.13
N ARG A 69 7.23 -24.42 9.33
CA ARG A 69 7.91 -25.48 10.12
C ARG A 69 9.23 -25.90 9.48
N LEU A 70 9.34 -25.73 8.17
CA LEU A 70 10.54 -26.08 7.41
C LEU A 70 11.65 -25.02 7.49
N ILE A 71 11.39 -23.87 8.11
CA ILE A 71 12.41 -22.82 8.34
C ILE A 71 13.60 -23.40 9.11
N PHE A 72 13.33 -24.16 10.17
CA PHE A 72 14.38 -24.71 11.04
C PHE A 72 15.28 -25.70 10.34
N PHE A 73 14.78 -26.44 9.34
CA PHE A 73 15.59 -27.38 8.55
C PHE A 73 16.42 -26.70 7.45
N ASN A 74 16.22 -25.37 7.25
CA ASN A 74 16.85 -24.61 6.19
C ASN A 74 17.64 -23.39 6.69
N LEU A 75 18.04 -23.36 7.95
CA LEU A 75 18.68 -22.21 8.60
C LEU A 75 19.91 -21.70 7.82
N LEU A 76 20.78 -22.59 7.33
CA LEU A 76 21.97 -22.23 6.56
C LEU A 76 21.68 -21.67 5.15
N ARG A 77 20.44 -21.83 4.66
CA ARG A 77 20.01 -21.36 3.33
C ARG A 77 19.10 -20.13 3.38
N LEU A 78 18.83 -19.58 4.57
CA LEU A 78 17.85 -18.48 4.70
C LEU A 78 18.22 -17.21 3.95
N HIS A 79 19.51 -17.00 3.62
CA HIS A 79 19.94 -15.89 2.77
C HIS A 79 19.31 -15.93 1.36
N LYS A 80 18.94 -17.12 0.88
CA LYS A 80 18.29 -17.36 -0.41
C LYS A 80 16.91 -18.01 -0.28
N CYS A 81 16.16 -17.69 0.77
CA CYS A 81 14.81 -18.17 1.00
C CYS A 81 13.84 -17.04 1.27
N ALA A 82 12.59 -17.21 0.85
CA ALA A 82 11.45 -16.41 1.31
C ALA A 82 10.37 -17.35 1.87
N VAL A 83 9.74 -16.95 2.97
CA VAL A 83 8.61 -17.69 3.54
C VAL A 83 7.33 -17.18 2.91
N VAL A 84 6.61 -18.08 2.26
CA VAL A 84 5.34 -17.81 1.56
C VAL A 84 4.20 -18.65 2.15
N ASP A 85 4.24 -18.85 3.46
CA ASP A 85 3.21 -19.53 4.23
C ASP A 85 2.14 -18.51 4.67
N GLY A 86 1.01 -18.44 3.96
CA GLY A 86 -0.11 -17.53 4.25
C GLY A 86 -0.75 -17.76 5.63
N ASN A 87 -0.59 -18.93 6.24
CA ASN A 87 -1.02 -19.19 7.61
C ASN A 87 -0.09 -18.60 8.66
N PHE A 88 1.13 -18.27 8.28
CA PHE A 88 2.12 -17.70 9.19
C PHE A 88 1.87 -16.20 9.40
N TYR A 89 1.91 -15.44 8.33
CA TYR A 89 1.58 -14.01 8.31
C TYR A 89 1.25 -13.60 6.86
N SER A 90 -0.03 -13.38 6.54
CA SER A 90 -0.48 -13.25 5.16
C SER A 90 0.11 -12.05 4.41
N THR A 91 0.31 -10.92 5.11
CA THR A 91 0.99 -9.75 4.52
C THR A 91 2.42 -10.10 4.11
N GLU A 92 3.11 -10.91 4.91
CA GLU A 92 4.48 -11.33 4.61
C GLU A 92 4.52 -12.27 3.39
N GLU A 93 3.52 -13.10 3.18
CA GLU A 93 3.43 -13.93 1.98
C GLU A 93 3.42 -13.04 0.72
N CYS A 94 2.45 -12.16 0.60
CA CYS A 94 2.32 -11.28 -0.57
C CYS A 94 3.55 -10.37 -0.74
N THR A 95 4.07 -9.83 0.35
CA THR A 95 5.28 -9.01 0.34
C THR A 95 6.51 -9.82 -0.08
N ALA A 96 6.64 -11.07 0.37
CA ALA A 96 7.77 -11.93 0.03
C ALA A 96 7.79 -12.26 -1.47
N TRP A 97 6.64 -12.58 -2.06
CA TRP A 97 6.50 -12.80 -3.49
C TRP A 97 6.84 -11.55 -4.31
N SER A 98 6.25 -10.41 -3.95
CA SER A 98 6.47 -9.14 -4.66
C SER A 98 7.91 -8.67 -4.53
N TYR A 99 8.51 -8.81 -3.33
CA TYR A 99 9.92 -8.50 -3.09
C TYR A 99 10.83 -9.37 -3.96
N LEU A 100 10.55 -10.67 -4.06
CA LEU A 100 11.33 -11.57 -4.91
C LEU A 100 11.34 -11.08 -6.37
N TYR A 101 10.16 -10.78 -6.91
CA TYR A 101 10.05 -10.25 -8.27
C TYR A 101 10.78 -8.89 -8.40
N GLY A 102 10.44 -7.92 -7.60
CA GLY A 102 11.03 -6.58 -7.66
C GLY A 102 12.55 -6.56 -7.49
N THR A 103 13.10 -7.49 -6.67
CA THR A 103 14.56 -7.55 -6.45
C THR A 103 15.31 -8.20 -7.60
N TYR A 104 14.72 -9.21 -8.26
CA TYR A 104 15.46 -10.06 -9.20
C TYR A 104 14.95 -10.00 -10.64
N CYS A 105 13.93 -9.21 -10.95
CA CYS A 105 13.44 -9.06 -12.33
C CYS A 105 14.45 -8.39 -13.27
N GLY A 106 15.51 -7.80 -12.72
CA GLY A 106 16.60 -7.15 -13.48
C GLY A 106 16.21 -5.81 -14.11
N LYS A 107 15.12 -5.19 -13.65
CA LYS A 107 14.61 -3.91 -14.14
C LYS A 107 14.60 -2.89 -13.02
N ASP A 108 15.14 -1.70 -13.28
CA ASP A 108 15.01 -0.52 -12.42
C ASP A 108 13.96 0.43 -13.00
N TYR A 109 13.04 0.84 -12.18
CA TYR A 109 11.93 1.75 -12.53
C TYR A 109 12.01 3.10 -11.83
N SER A 110 13.14 3.41 -11.19
CA SER A 110 13.33 4.67 -10.48
C SER A 110 13.28 5.89 -11.42
N ASP A 111 13.82 5.76 -12.64
CA ASP A 111 13.79 6.82 -13.65
C ASP A 111 12.39 7.08 -14.17
N ILE A 112 11.59 6.03 -14.35
CA ILE A 112 10.17 6.15 -14.72
C ILE A 112 9.43 6.91 -13.63
N SER A 113 9.61 6.53 -12.37
CA SER A 113 8.96 7.19 -11.22
C SER A 113 9.34 8.65 -11.10
N ARG A 114 10.63 9.00 -11.26
CA ARG A 114 11.12 10.39 -11.25
C ARG A 114 10.52 11.23 -12.38
N ARG A 115 10.55 10.70 -13.60
CA ARG A 115 9.97 11.37 -14.77
C ARG A 115 8.48 11.64 -14.57
N ASN A 116 7.73 10.63 -14.13
CA ASN A 116 6.30 10.74 -13.95
C ASN A 116 5.93 11.68 -12.79
N PHE A 117 6.70 11.68 -11.69
CA PHE A 117 6.52 12.64 -10.60
C PHE A 117 6.79 14.08 -11.04
N SER A 118 7.85 14.30 -11.82
CA SER A 118 8.17 15.63 -12.38
C SER A 118 7.06 16.13 -13.32
N ALA A 119 6.52 15.23 -14.17
CA ALA A 119 5.42 15.56 -15.06
C ALA A 119 4.11 15.87 -14.28
N LEU A 120 3.84 15.14 -13.20
CA LEU A 120 2.73 15.40 -12.30
C LEU A 120 2.88 16.77 -11.62
N ALA A 121 4.05 17.06 -11.04
CA ALA A 121 4.33 18.33 -10.36
C ALA A 121 4.19 19.51 -11.32
N GLU A 122 4.72 19.41 -12.53
CA GLU A 122 4.59 20.44 -13.57
C GLU A 122 3.11 20.65 -13.98
N LYS A 123 2.35 19.57 -14.16
CA LYS A 123 0.91 19.64 -14.48
C LYS A 123 0.11 20.38 -13.40
N LEU A 124 0.49 20.24 -12.14
CA LEU A 124 -0.28 20.74 -10.99
C LEU A 124 0.31 22.01 -10.35
N LYS A 125 1.40 22.56 -10.85
CA LYS A 125 2.14 23.70 -10.26
C LYS A 125 1.35 24.97 -10.02
N SER A 126 0.23 25.16 -10.73
CA SER A 126 -0.65 26.33 -10.55
C SER A 126 -1.61 26.21 -9.37
N LYS A 127 -1.70 25.04 -8.75
CA LYS A 127 -2.61 24.76 -7.64
C LYS A 127 -1.82 24.78 -6.31
N ASN A 128 -2.36 25.48 -5.32
CA ASN A 128 -1.75 25.58 -4.00
C ASN A 128 -2.48 24.79 -2.91
N SER A 129 -3.60 24.17 -3.25
CA SER A 129 -4.41 23.34 -2.34
C SER A 129 -4.63 21.95 -2.90
N ALA A 130 -4.72 20.97 -1.99
CA ALA A 130 -5.02 19.57 -2.31
C ALA A 130 -6.15 19.05 -1.42
N CYS A 131 -6.96 18.12 -1.93
CA CYS A 131 -7.92 17.39 -1.13
C CYS A 131 -7.67 15.88 -1.24
N CYS A 132 -7.54 15.23 -0.07
CA CYS A 132 -7.41 13.79 0.10
C CYS A 132 -8.78 13.16 0.41
N PHE A 133 -9.28 12.32 -0.48
CA PHE A 133 -10.56 11.62 -0.34
C PHE A 133 -10.32 10.17 0.10
N LEU A 134 -10.82 9.82 1.29
CA LEU A 134 -10.72 8.50 1.87
C LEU A 134 -12.06 7.76 1.83
N THR A 135 -12.06 6.53 2.31
CA THR A 135 -13.17 5.57 2.18
C THR A 135 -14.11 5.53 3.39
N GLY A 136 -13.96 6.40 4.39
CA GLY A 136 -14.80 6.44 5.58
C GLY A 136 -16.23 6.91 5.31
N GLU A 137 -17.06 6.91 6.35
CA GLU A 137 -18.50 7.21 6.23
C GLU A 137 -18.78 8.59 5.60
N SER A 138 -18.02 9.62 6.01
CA SER A 138 -18.16 10.98 5.47
C SER A 138 -17.74 11.13 4.01
N PHE A 139 -17.28 10.06 3.35
CA PHE A 139 -17.04 10.09 1.91
C PHE A 139 -18.28 10.57 1.14
N SER A 140 -19.49 10.16 1.57
CA SER A 140 -20.75 10.57 0.92
C SER A 140 -21.01 12.07 0.91
N ASP A 141 -20.31 12.84 1.74
CA ASP A 141 -20.53 14.27 1.88
C ASP A 141 -19.74 15.10 0.83
N TYR A 142 -19.06 14.42 -0.12
CA TYR A 142 -18.19 15.07 -1.11
C TYR A 142 -18.90 16.17 -1.92
N GLU A 143 -20.18 16.00 -2.26
CA GLU A 143 -20.97 16.99 -3.01
C GLU A 143 -21.22 18.28 -2.21
N SER A 144 -21.10 18.23 -0.88
CA SER A 144 -21.18 19.40 -0.01
C SER A 144 -19.91 20.25 -0.02
N HIS A 145 -18.87 19.79 -0.70
CA HIS A 145 -17.55 20.43 -0.79
C HIS A 145 -17.14 20.67 -2.27
N PRO A 146 -17.95 21.41 -3.06
CA PRO A 146 -17.68 21.59 -4.49
C PRO A 146 -16.35 22.31 -4.77
N GLU A 147 -15.84 23.11 -3.83
CA GLU A 147 -14.55 23.80 -3.92
C GLU A 147 -13.36 22.83 -4.07
N THR A 148 -13.50 21.58 -3.61
CA THR A 148 -12.46 20.57 -3.72
C THR A 148 -12.15 20.16 -5.16
N ARG A 149 -13.06 20.44 -6.10
CA ARG A 149 -12.88 20.14 -7.53
C ARG A 149 -11.77 20.98 -8.17
N ASP A 150 -11.52 22.17 -7.64
CA ASP A 150 -10.47 23.07 -8.15
C ASP A 150 -9.09 22.79 -7.53
N MET A 151 -9.03 21.96 -6.50
CA MET A 151 -7.82 21.57 -5.81
C MET A 151 -7.07 20.45 -6.56
N ILE A 152 -5.89 20.08 -6.10
CA ILE A 152 -5.23 18.79 -6.43
C ILE A 152 -6.05 17.68 -5.78
N LYS A 153 -6.52 16.73 -6.57
CA LYS A 153 -7.47 15.71 -6.14
C LYS A 153 -6.78 14.37 -5.95
N VAL A 154 -6.61 13.98 -4.68
CA VAL A 154 -5.94 12.74 -4.27
C VAL A 154 -6.98 11.75 -3.75
N ILE A 155 -7.11 10.62 -4.42
CA ILE A 155 -7.99 9.52 -4.01
C ILE A 155 -7.18 8.30 -3.58
N CYS A 156 -7.80 7.35 -2.89
CA CYS A 156 -7.12 6.13 -2.47
C CYS A 156 -7.96 4.87 -2.61
N ASN A 157 -7.27 3.75 -2.68
CA ASN A 157 -7.85 2.42 -2.54
C ASN A 157 -9.13 2.23 -3.40
N SER A 158 -10.17 1.67 -2.82
CA SER A 158 -11.41 1.32 -3.49
C SER A 158 -12.33 2.51 -3.87
N VAL A 159 -11.89 3.76 -3.65
CA VAL A 159 -12.59 4.95 -4.20
C VAL A 159 -12.78 4.83 -5.72
N VAL A 160 -11.86 4.16 -6.41
CA VAL A 160 -11.93 3.89 -7.86
C VAL A 160 -13.16 3.09 -8.30
N LYS A 161 -13.90 2.48 -7.38
CA LYS A 161 -15.16 1.77 -7.66
C LYS A 161 -16.30 2.71 -8.02
N ASN A 162 -16.30 3.95 -7.52
CA ASN A 162 -17.43 4.86 -7.64
C ASN A 162 -17.32 5.72 -8.91
N ASP A 163 -17.86 5.25 -10.02
CA ASP A 163 -17.85 5.96 -11.30
C ASP A 163 -18.49 7.36 -11.23
N GLY A 164 -19.59 7.51 -10.46
CA GLY A 164 -20.27 8.81 -10.32
C GLY A 164 -19.38 9.84 -9.62
N PHE A 165 -18.70 9.45 -8.56
CA PHE A 165 -17.73 10.31 -7.88
C PHE A 165 -16.53 10.64 -8.78
N LEU A 166 -15.98 9.64 -9.47
CA LEU A 166 -14.86 9.86 -10.39
C LEU A 166 -15.21 10.83 -11.52
N GLU A 167 -16.43 10.76 -12.05
CA GLU A 167 -16.95 11.70 -13.05
C GLU A 167 -17.13 13.10 -12.48
N TRP A 168 -17.60 13.21 -11.25
CA TRP A 168 -17.77 14.48 -10.57
C TRP A 168 -16.43 15.13 -10.24
N LEU A 169 -15.45 14.33 -9.77
CA LEU A 169 -14.17 14.82 -9.24
C LEU A 169 -13.12 15.04 -10.32
N HIS A 170 -12.97 14.12 -11.28
CA HIS A 170 -11.82 14.04 -12.21
C HIS A 170 -10.49 14.00 -11.44
N PRO A 171 -10.15 12.92 -10.74
CA PRO A 171 -9.00 12.85 -9.84
C PRO A 171 -7.65 13.02 -10.56
N ASP A 172 -6.65 13.55 -9.85
CA ASP A 172 -5.29 13.74 -10.37
C ASP A 172 -4.34 12.61 -9.90
N ILE A 173 -4.51 12.12 -8.67
CA ILE A 173 -3.62 11.16 -8.03
C ILE A 173 -4.44 10.04 -7.39
N LEU A 174 -4.02 8.80 -7.59
CA LEU A 174 -4.54 7.60 -6.92
C LEU A 174 -3.44 6.93 -6.10
N CYS A 175 -3.64 6.80 -4.79
CA CYS A 175 -2.70 6.17 -3.87
C CYS A 175 -3.22 4.81 -3.39
N PHE A 176 -2.39 3.75 -3.44
CA PHE A 176 -2.69 2.47 -2.79
C PHE A 176 -1.42 1.70 -2.46
N ALA A 177 -1.43 0.92 -1.37
CA ALA A 177 -0.20 0.33 -0.85
C ALA A 177 -0.34 -1.09 -0.28
N ASP A 178 -1.54 -1.55 0.08
CA ASP A 178 -1.69 -2.82 0.79
C ASP A 178 -1.39 -4.02 -0.13
N PRO A 179 -0.44 -4.90 0.26
CA PRO A 179 -0.02 -6.03 -0.58
C PRO A 179 -1.11 -7.08 -0.78
N VAL A 180 -2.09 -7.20 0.12
CA VAL A 180 -3.15 -8.20 0.04
C VAL A 180 -4.37 -7.68 -0.69
N TYR A 181 -4.76 -6.42 -0.43
CA TYR A 181 -5.93 -5.80 -1.05
C TYR A 181 -5.67 -5.38 -2.51
N HIS A 182 -4.44 -4.94 -2.83
CA HIS A 182 -4.20 -4.28 -4.11
C HIS A 182 -3.29 -5.06 -5.05
N PHE A 183 -2.29 -5.75 -4.48
CA PHE A 183 -1.25 -6.41 -5.27
C PHE A 183 -1.31 -7.94 -5.21
N SER A 184 -2.37 -8.51 -4.62
CA SER A 184 -2.53 -9.96 -4.51
C SER A 184 -3.17 -10.57 -5.77
N TRP A 185 -3.07 -11.90 -5.84
CA TRP A 185 -3.69 -12.75 -6.86
C TRP A 185 -5.21 -12.93 -6.67
N ASN A 186 -5.78 -12.55 -5.50
CA ASN A 186 -7.18 -12.78 -5.16
C ASN A 186 -8.16 -11.95 -5.99
N GLU A 187 -9.43 -12.34 -5.99
CA GLU A 187 -10.49 -11.74 -6.79
C GLU A 187 -10.76 -10.27 -6.45
N TYR A 188 -10.68 -9.89 -5.17
CA TYR A 188 -10.79 -8.49 -4.75
C TYR A 188 -9.73 -7.64 -5.43
N SER A 189 -8.46 -8.07 -5.32
CA SER A 189 -7.32 -7.34 -5.90
C SER A 189 -7.42 -7.26 -7.42
N GLN A 190 -7.90 -8.31 -8.09
CA GLN A 190 -8.09 -8.31 -9.55
C GLN A 190 -9.18 -7.31 -9.96
N THR A 191 -10.33 -7.30 -9.25
CA THR A 191 -11.41 -6.34 -9.49
C THR A 191 -10.94 -4.91 -9.26
N PHE A 192 -10.26 -4.66 -8.15
CA PHE A 192 -9.68 -3.36 -7.84
C PHE A 192 -8.73 -2.87 -8.97
N ARG A 193 -7.78 -3.72 -9.42
CA ARG A 193 -6.84 -3.31 -10.47
C ARG A 193 -7.52 -3.06 -11.81
N ARG A 194 -8.59 -3.76 -12.14
CA ARG A 194 -9.40 -3.45 -13.33
C ARG A 194 -10.00 -2.05 -13.25
N ASP A 195 -10.53 -1.66 -12.08
CA ASP A 195 -11.09 -0.33 -11.89
C ASP A 195 -10.00 0.76 -11.85
N VAL A 196 -8.78 0.45 -11.34
CA VAL A 196 -7.60 1.31 -11.46
C VAL A 196 -7.27 1.60 -12.93
N LEU A 197 -7.18 0.54 -13.76
CA LEU A 197 -6.86 0.70 -15.19
C LEU A 197 -7.90 1.56 -15.90
N LYS A 198 -9.19 1.30 -15.67
CA LYS A 198 -10.30 2.11 -16.20
C LYS A 198 -10.19 3.58 -15.78
N THR A 199 -9.84 3.84 -14.52
CA THR A 199 -9.68 5.19 -13.98
C THR A 199 -8.50 5.91 -14.62
N VAL A 200 -7.36 5.23 -14.77
CA VAL A 200 -6.17 5.78 -15.43
C VAL A 200 -6.46 6.09 -16.90
N GLU A 201 -7.09 5.17 -17.62
CA GLU A 201 -7.44 5.36 -19.03
C GLU A 201 -8.39 6.55 -19.24
N ARG A 202 -9.43 6.65 -18.40
CA ARG A 202 -10.48 7.65 -18.56
C ARG A 202 -10.06 9.05 -18.11
N TYR A 203 -9.30 9.18 -17.02
CA TYR A 203 -9.00 10.46 -16.38
C TYR A 203 -7.51 10.85 -16.42
N GLY A 204 -6.63 9.96 -16.88
CA GLY A 204 -5.19 10.23 -16.92
C GLY A 204 -4.55 10.39 -15.54
N VAL A 205 -5.10 9.69 -14.53
CA VAL A 205 -4.68 9.72 -13.13
C VAL A 205 -3.27 9.18 -12.97
N TYR A 206 -2.45 9.82 -12.15
CA TYR A 206 -1.17 9.27 -11.74
C TYR A 206 -1.34 8.30 -10.57
N VAL A 207 -0.69 7.15 -10.67
CA VAL A 207 -0.78 6.05 -9.69
C VAL A 207 0.45 6.07 -8.80
N VAL A 208 0.26 6.35 -7.51
CA VAL A 208 1.32 6.43 -6.50
C VAL A 208 1.27 5.17 -5.61
N ILE A 209 2.32 4.36 -5.66
CA ILE A 209 2.41 3.07 -4.98
C ILE A 209 3.79 2.86 -4.34
N PRO A 210 3.96 1.86 -3.43
CA PRO A 210 5.28 1.48 -2.96
C PRO A 210 6.19 1.04 -4.11
N GLU A 211 7.43 1.53 -4.11
CA GLU A 211 8.43 1.27 -5.16
C GLU A 211 8.62 -0.22 -5.48
N ASN A 212 8.63 -1.06 -4.43
CA ASN A 212 8.80 -2.51 -4.57
C ASN A 212 7.64 -3.22 -5.29
N MET A 213 6.52 -2.52 -5.56
CA MET A 213 5.37 -3.04 -6.30
C MET A 213 5.35 -2.60 -7.76
N VAL A 214 6.16 -1.59 -8.14
CA VAL A 214 6.18 -1.03 -9.51
C VAL A 214 6.52 -2.10 -10.54
N ALA A 215 7.57 -2.89 -10.29
CA ALA A 215 8.00 -3.94 -11.20
C ALA A 215 6.88 -4.96 -11.49
N LEU A 216 6.17 -5.41 -10.45
CA LEU A 216 5.05 -6.34 -10.58
C LEU A 216 3.90 -5.73 -11.37
N MET A 217 3.55 -4.48 -11.08
CA MET A 217 2.47 -3.79 -11.79
C MET A 217 2.81 -3.61 -13.28
N LEU A 218 4.01 -3.19 -13.61
CA LEU A 218 4.42 -2.97 -15.01
C LEU A 218 4.63 -4.27 -15.79
N ALA A 219 4.91 -5.38 -15.12
CA ALA A 219 4.97 -6.70 -15.78
C ALA A 219 3.61 -7.13 -16.32
N HIS A 220 2.53 -6.81 -15.61
CA HIS A 220 1.16 -7.16 -16.01
C HIS A 220 0.42 -6.02 -16.73
N TYR A 221 0.77 -4.78 -16.44
CA TYR A 221 0.08 -3.57 -16.91
C TYR A 221 1.07 -2.53 -17.45
N PRO A 222 1.78 -2.84 -18.57
CA PRO A 222 2.79 -1.95 -19.14
C PRO A 222 2.23 -0.59 -19.56
N GLN A 223 0.93 -0.50 -19.84
CA GLN A 223 0.23 0.76 -20.14
C GLN A 223 0.24 1.78 -19.00
N LEU A 224 0.60 1.37 -17.77
CA LEU A 224 0.78 2.29 -16.63
C LEU A 224 2.14 3.03 -16.66
N SER A 225 3.04 2.71 -17.57
CA SER A 225 4.44 3.21 -17.57
C SER A 225 4.55 4.74 -17.52
N ASP A 226 3.61 5.47 -18.12
CA ASP A 226 3.62 6.94 -18.14
C ASP A 226 2.84 7.57 -16.97
N LYS A 227 2.28 6.77 -16.07
CA LYS A 227 1.43 7.23 -14.97
C LYS A 227 1.85 6.70 -13.60
N ILE A 228 2.66 5.65 -13.54
CA ILE A 228 3.04 5.01 -12.28
C ILE A 228 4.22 5.74 -11.62
N ILE A 229 4.11 5.94 -10.31
CA ILE A 229 5.13 6.58 -9.46
C ILE A 229 5.38 5.66 -8.27
N GLY A 230 6.58 5.09 -8.20
CA GLY A 230 7.04 4.28 -7.08
C GLY A 230 7.64 5.14 -5.98
N ILE A 231 7.15 4.99 -4.75
CA ILE A 231 7.67 5.69 -3.58
C ILE A 231 8.51 4.74 -2.76
N GLY A 232 9.77 5.09 -2.56
CA GLY A 232 10.74 4.34 -1.76
C GLY A 232 10.52 4.50 -0.25
N ARG A 233 11.30 3.76 0.54
CA ARG A 233 11.23 3.76 2.00
C ARG A 233 12.26 4.68 2.60
N ASN A 234 11.84 5.51 3.57
CA ASN A 234 12.69 6.32 4.43
C ASN A 234 12.45 5.98 5.91
N GLY A 235 13.42 6.24 6.78
CA GLY A 235 13.29 6.14 8.23
C GLY A 235 12.54 7.33 8.84
N ASP A 236 12.70 8.52 8.24
CA ASP A 236 12.11 9.77 8.70
C ASP A 236 10.97 10.23 7.80
N PHE A 237 10.14 11.17 8.31
CA PHE A 237 9.15 11.83 7.48
C PHE A 237 9.84 12.62 6.37
N ASN A 238 9.24 12.59 5.20
CA ASN A 238 9.67 13.33 4.02
C ASN A 238 8.48 13.57 3.10
N PHE A 239 8.52 14.67 2.35
CA PHE A 239 7.64 14.91 1.21
C PHE A 239 8.40 14.54 -0.05
N PRO A 240 7.86 13.67 -0.91
CA PRO A 240 8.59 13.20 -2.07
C PRO A 240 8.91 14.35 -3.04
N ALA A 241 10.10 14.29 -3.61
CA ALA A 241 10.57 15.17 -4.68
C ALA A 241 11.23 14.31 -5.76
N ALA A 242 11.41 14.85 -6.95
CA ALA A 242 12.02 14.10 -8.05
C ALA A 242 13.41 13.54 -7.71
N GLU A 243 14.16 14.26 -6.86
CA GLU A 243 15.50 13.87 -6.39
C GLU A 243 15.43 12.82 -5.25
N ASN A 244 14.32 12.76 -4.52
CA ASN A 244 14.13 11.86 -3.41
C ASN A 244 12.65 11.41 -3.30
N LEU A 245 12.30 10.39 -4.06
CA LEU A 245 10.97 9.75 -4.03
C LEU A 245 10.87 8.73 -2.90
N SER A 246 11.10 9.16 -1.65
CA SER A 246 10.98 8.27 -0.50
C SER A 246 10.20 8.92 0.65
N VAL A 247 9.49 8.10 1.42
CA VAL A 247 8.71 8.53 2.59
C VAL A 247 8.84 7.53 3.73
N ARG A 248 8.51 7.95 4.94
CA ARG A 248 8.40 7.05 6.08
C ARG A 248 7.24 6.09 5.87
N VAL A 249 7.51 4.78 5.97
CA VAL A 249 6.47 3.75 5.87
C VAL A 249 5.61 3.75 7.13
N THR A 250 4.31 3.83 6.93
CA THR A 250 3.29 3.74 7.98
C THR A 250 2.25 2.68 7.60
N ASP A 251 1.40 2.30 8.53
CA ASP A 251 0.38 1.26 8.33
C ASP A 251 -0.93 1.79 7.70
N ASN A 252 -1.00 3.07 7.34
CA ASN A 252 -2.22 3.67 6.79
C ASN A 252 -1.90 4.45 5.51
N ILE A 253 -2.76 4.34 4.51
CA ILE A 253 -2.59 4.96 3.20
C ILE A 253 -2.53 6.49 3.28
N LEU A 254 -3.29 7.11 4.19
CA LEU A 254 -3.32 8.56 4.36
C LEU A 254 -1.93 9.07 4.78
N THR A 255 -1.33 8.50 5.82
CA THR A 255 -0.02 8.91 6.34
C THR A 255 1.15 8.36 5.53
N TYR A 256 0.94 7.25 4.79
CA TYR A 256 2.00 6.64 4.01
C TYR A 256 2.22 7.35 2.67
N LEU A 257 1.16 7.53 1.88
CA LEU A 257 1.30 8.04 0.51
C LEU A 257 0.52 9.33 0.25
N MET A 258 -0.73 9.45 0.75
CA MET A 258 -1.60 10.58 0.36
C MET A 258 -1.11 11.92 0.89
N LEU A 259 -0.95 12.05 2.22
CA LEU A 259 -0.47 13.30 2.84
C LEU A 259 0.94 13.67 2.38
N PRO A 260 1.92 12.75 2.32
CA PRO A 260 3.22 13.09 1.78
C PRO A 260 3.17 13.59 0.33
N ALA A 261 2.41 12.91 -0.56
CA ALA A 261 2.27 13.33 -1.95
C ALA A 261 1.55 14.68 -2.08
N ALA A 262 0.45 14.88 -1.34
CA ALA A 262 -0.27 16.14 -1.31
C ALA A 262 0.60 17.30 -0.80
N SER A 263 1.33 17.07 0.32
CA SER A 263 2.21 18.07 0.93
C SER A 263 3.46 18.40 0.10
N ALA A 264 3.84 17.51 -0.83
CA ALA A 264 4.89 17.78 -1.81
C ALA A 264 4.43 18.77 -2.90
N LEU A 265 3.12 18.85 -3.16
CA LEU A 265 2.54 19.55 -4.30
C LEU A 265 1.70 20.76 -3.91
N ALA A 266 1.28 20.90 -2.64
CA ALA A 266 0.42 21.96 -2.15
C ALA A 266 0.79 22.39 -0.74
N ASP A 267 0.39 23.61 -0.36
CA ASP A 267 0.59 24.16 0.98
C ASP A 267 -0.63 23.94 1.89
N GLU A 268 -1.85 23.91 1.34
CA GLU A 268 -3.07 23.63 2.08
C GLU A 268 -3.64 22.28 1.70
N ILE A 269 -3.78 21.38 2.68
CA ILE A 269 -4.22 20.00 2.46
C ILE A 269 -5.52 19.75 3.21
N TYR A 270 -6.58 19.50 2.45
CA TYR A 270 -7.91 19.16 2.93
C TYR A 270 -8.07 17.65 3.00
N ILE A 271 -8.86 17.16 3.95
CA ILE A 271 -9.05 15.71 4.21
C ILE A 271 -10.54 15.45 4.37
N LEU A 272 -11.09 14.53 3.55
CA LEU A 272 -12.48 14.08 3.63
C LEU A 272 -12.55 12.55 3.71
N GLY A 273 -13.42 12.03 4.57
CA GLY A 273 -13.62 10.58 4.74
C GLY A 273 -12.60 9.91 5.68
N ALA A 274 -11.87 10.68 6.49
CA ALA A 274 -10.97 10.17 7.52
C ALA A 274 -11.67 10.04 8.88
N ASN A 275 -12.76 9.27 8.96
CA ASN A 275 -13.59 9.17 10.17
C ASN A 275 -12.91 8.44 11.34
N GLY A 276 -11.95 7.56 11.06
CA GLY A 276 -11.40 6.67 12.07
C GLY A 276 -12.39 5.57 12.47
N ARG A 277 -12.09 4.88 13.57
CA ARG A 277 -12.88 3.77 14.09
C ARG A 277 -13.59 4.20 15.38
N SER A 278 -14.92 4.07 15.40
CA SER A 278 -15.69 4.22 16.65
C SER A 278 -15.25 3.18 17.70
N PRO A 279 -15.25 3.51 18.99
CA PRO A 279 -14.98 2.53 20.05
C PRO A 279 -15.88 1.30 20.00
N ASN A 280 -17.10 1.45 19.48
CA ASN A 280 -18.10 0.40 19.38
C ASN A 280 -18.02 -0.46 18.11
N ASP A 281 -17.16 -0.10 17.16
CA ASP A 281 -16.99 -0.85 15.92
C ASP A 281 -16.30 -2.19 16.18
N LYS A 282 -16.89 -3.28 15.66
CA LYS A 282 -16.33 -4.64 15.78
C LYS A 282 -15.17 -4.87 14.79
N MET A 283 -15.21 -4.15 13.68
CA MET A 283 -14.22 -4.27 12.62
C MET A 283 -13.13 -3.21 12.76
N PHE A 284 -12.07 -3.41 12.02
CA PHE A 284 -10.90 -2.55 11.96
C PHE A 284 -11.23 -1.12 11.50
N TRP A 285 -12.19 -0.98 10.59
CA TRP A 285 -12.72 0.29 10.09
C TRP A 285 -14.15 0.10 9.59
N LYS A 286 -14.83 1.21 9.42
CA LYS A 286 -16.14 1.26 8.75
C LYS A 286 -15.98 2.03 7.44
N TYR A 287 -16.25 1.36 6.34
CA TYR A 287 -16.23 1.95 5.01
C TYR A 287 -17.59 2.48 4.61
N ASN A 288 -17.58 3.51 3.77
CA ASN A 288 -18.75 3.87 3.00
C ASN A 288 -19.01 2.80 1.92
N SER A 289 -20.24 2.31 1.82
CA SER A 289 -20.64 1.26 0.86
C SER A 289 -20.46 1.67 -0.60
N LEU A 290 -20.50 2.98 -0.89
CA LEU A 290 -20.28 3.52 -2.23
C LEU A 290 -18.88 3.23 -2.79
N VAL A 291 -17.91 3.04 -1.90
CA VAL A 291 -16.49 2.87 -2.24
C VAL A 291 -15.89 1.55 -1.73
N GLN A 292 -16.72 0.56 -1.37
CA GLN A 292 -16.25 -0.75 -0.91
C GLN A 292 -16.82 -1.89 -1.79
N TYR A 293 -15.97 -2.89 -2.06
CA TYR A 293 -16.37 -4.13 -2.74
C TYR A 293 -16.94 -5.13 -1.73
N ASP A 294 -18.11 -4.82 -1.14
CA ASP A 294 -18.70 -5.57 -0.02
C ASP A 294 -18.85 -7.07 -0.33
N GLY A 295 -19.29 -7.40 -1.54
CA GLY A 295 -19.44 -8.80 -1.98
C GLY A 295 -18.12 -9.58 -2.09
N LEU A 296 -16.96 -8.90 -2.06
CA LEU A 296 -15.63 -9.52 -2.17
C LEU A 296 -14.84 -9.48 -0.86
N MET A 297 -15.38 -8.90 0.22
CA MET A 297 -14.66 -8.75 1.48
C MET A 297 -14.22 -10.09 2.08
N GLN A 298 -15.04 -11.15 1.97
CA GLN A 298 -14.66 -12.46 2.45
C GLN A 298 -13.41 -13.00 1.75
N LYS A 299 -13.22 -12.71 0.45
CA LYS A 299 -12.01 -13.10 -0.29
C LYS A 299 -10.73 -12.47 0.27
N VAL A 300 -10.85 -11.25 0.80
CA VAL A 300 -9.72 -10.58 1.47
C VAL A 300 -9.48 -11.16 2.85
N VAL A 301 -10.53 -11.42 3.62
CA VAL A 301 -10.40 -12.08 4.93
C VAL A 301 -9.69 -13.42 4.79
N ASP A 302 -10.06 -14.21 3.79
CA ASP A 302 -9.44 -15.52 3.50
C ASP A 302 -7.97 -15.37 3.05
N ALA A 303 -7.66 -14.33 2.31
CA ALA A 303 -6.30 -14.03 1.87
C ALA A 303 -5.43 -13.34 2.95
N HIS A 304 -6.06 -12.79 4.00
CA HIS A 304 -5.39 -12.03 5.07
C HIS A 304 -5.75 -12.51 6.48
N PRO A 305 -5.76 -13.82 6.76
CA PRO A 305 -6.32 -14.36 7.99
C PRO A 305 -5.61 -13.89 9.26
N SER A 306 -4.30 -13.66 9.19
CA SER A 306 -3.52 -13.23 10.35
C SER A 306 -3.85 -11.80 10.78
N PHE A 307 -4.14 -10.89 9.84
CA PHE A 307 -4.53 -9.52 10.15
C PHE A 307 -5.82 -9.50 10.98
N PHE A 308 -6.88 -10.13 10.48
CA PHE A 308 -8.19 -10.13 11.13
C PHE A 308 -8.22 -10.90 12.45
N ARG A 309 -7.35 -11.89 12.63
CA ARG A 309 -7.26 -12.71 13.84
C ARG A 309 -6.37 -12.10 14.92
N ASP A 310 -5.21 -11.55 14.53
CA ASP A 310 -4.12 -11.25 15.46
C ASP A 310 -3.98 -9.75 15.76
N ARG A 311 -4.72 -8.87 15.10
CA ARG A 311 -4.61 -7.41 15.26
C ARG A 311 -5.45 -6.91 16.44
N ASN A 312 -4.84 -6.14 17.34
CA ASN A 312 -5.56 -5.34 18.31
C ASN A 312 -5.91 -3.99 17.67
N TYR A 313 -7.17 -3.79 17.36
CA TYR A 313 -7.64 -2.62 16.60
C TYR A 313 -7.54 -1.30 17.40
N VAL A 314 -7.68 -1.35 18.72
CA VAL A 314 -7.54 -0.15 19.57
C VAL A 314 -6.09 0.33 19.57
N GLN A 315 -5.14 -0.57 19.82
CA GLN A 315 -3.71 -0.23 19.75
C GLN A 315 -3.27 0.21 18.36
N TYR A 316 -3.86 -0.39 17.33
CA TYR A 316 -3.56 -0.02 15.95
C TYR A 316 -4.02 1.42 15.67
N GLN A 317 -5.24 1.77 16.07
CA GLN A 317 -5.78 3.13 15.87
C GLN A 317 -4.99 4.18 16.66
N SER A 318 -4.66 3.90 17.93
CA SER A 318 -3.86 4.82 18.76
C SER A 318 -2.48 5.09 18.16
N GLY A 319 -1.76 4.02 17.77
CA GLY A 319 -0.44 4.17 17.13
C GLY A 319 -0.50 4.89 15.79
N HIS A 320 -1.61 4.71 15.05
CA HIS A 320 -1.84 5.40 13.80
C HIS A 320 -2.12 6.89 14.02
N ASP A 321 -2.94 7.26 15.03
CA ASP A 321 -3.25 8.64 15.37
C ASP A 321 -1.99 9.42 15.83
N GLU A 322 -1.14 8.78 16.66
CA GLU A 322 0.15 9.33 17.06
C GLU A 322 1.08 9.61 15.87
N LEU A 323 1.16 8.67 14.92
CA LEU A 323 1.96 8.84 13.70
C LEU A 323 1.41 9.94 12.79
N MET A 324 0.08 10.07 12.73
CA MET A 324 -0.58 11.11 11.96
C MET A 324 -0.30 12.49 12.53
N GLU A 325 -0.42 12.67 13.86
CA GLU A 325 -0.08 13.93 14.54
C GLU A 325 1.39 14.30 14.32
N ALA A 326 2.29 13.32 14.40
CA ALA A 326 3.71 13.57 14.13
C ALA A 326 3.97 14.00 12.68
N LEU A 327 3.24 13.45 11.70
CA LEU A 327 3.32 13.88 10.30
C LEU A 327 2.76 15.29 10.10
N PHE A 328 1.63 15.59 10.74
CA PHE A 328 1.06 16.94 10.69
C PHE A 328 2.03 17.97 11.28
N ALA A 329 2.57 17.71 12.46
CA ALA A 329 3.57 18.59 13.08
C ALA A 329 4.81 18.78 12.19
N TYR A 330 5.26 17.72 11.53
CA TYR A 330 6.37 17.79 10.55
C TYR A 330 6.03 18.72 9.38
N GLY A 331 4.82 18.63 8.85
CA GLY A 331 4.36 19.45 7.71
C GLY A 331 4.09 20.91 8.12
N GLU A 332 3.41 21.12 9.25
CA GLU A 332 3.12 22.44 9.80
C GLU A 332 4.41 23.21 10.09
N GLY A 333 5.43 22.55 10.62
CA GLY A 333 6.78 23.12 10.78
C GLY A 333 7.48 23.50 9.46
N ARG A 334 6.89 23.13 8.32
CA ARG A 334 7.36 23.45 6.94
C ARG A 334 6.36 24.29 6.16
N GLY A 335 5.45 24.96 6.88
CA GLY A 335 4.46 25.86 6.30
C GLY A 335 3.25 25.17 5.65
N ARG A 336 3.04 23.87 5.89
CA ARG A 336 1.83 23.19 5.44
C ARG A 336 0.68 23.44 6.42
N LYS A 337 -0.54 23.48 5.89
CA LYS A 337 -1.77 23.61 6.67
C LYS A 337 -2.67 22.41 6.36
N TYR A 338 -3.13 21.74 7.41
CA TYR A 338 -4.01 20.58 7.31
C TYR A 338 -5.39 20.93 7.84
N ILE A 339 -6.44 20.59 7.08
CA ILE A 339 -7.83 20.95 7.37
C ILE A 339 -8.70 19.70 7.16
N SER A 340 -9.40 19.27 8.20
CA SER A 340 -10.40 18.21 8.04
C SER A 340 -11.75 18.80 7.63
N LEU A 341 -12.38 18.18 6.64
CA LEU A 341 -13.74 18.53 6.19
C LEU A 341 -14.82 17.74 6.93
N ASN A 342 -14.43 16.74 7.74
CA ASN A 342 -15.33 15.97 8.59
C ASN A 342 -14.75 15.79 10.00
N ASP A 343 -15.63 15.57 10.99
CA ASP A 343 -15.21 15.15 12.33
C ASP A 343 -14.73 13.68 12.32
N SER A 344 -13.92 13.29 13.32
CA SER A 344 -13.25 12.00 13.35
C SER A 344 -13.08 11.46 14.77
N TYR A 345 -13.05 10.15 14.90
CA TYR A 345 -12.59 9.45 16.10
C TYR A 345 -11.06 9.46 16.26
N LEU A 346 -10.32 9.98 15.28
CA LEU A 346 -8.88 10.24 15.38
C LEU A 346 -8.69 11.66 15.91
N ALA A 347 -8.03 11.80 17.05
CA ALA A 347 -7.85 13.09 17.71
C ALA A 347 -7.07 14.09 16.84
N SER A 348 -6.06 13.62 16.10
CA SER A 348 -5.27 14.42 15.16
C SER A 348 -6.10 15.02 14.02
N ILE A 349 -7.09 14.30 13.51
CA ILE A 349 -8.02 14.77 12.47
C ILE A 349 -9.07 15.70 13.08
N SER A 350 -9.68 15.30 14.21
CA SER A 350 -10.72 16.08 14.88
C SER A 350 -10.19 17.46 15.36
N ALA A 351 -8.90 17.55 15.74
CA ALA A 351 -8.27 18.82 16.10
C ALA A 351 -8.17 19.82 14.93
N ARG A 352 -8.24 19.33 13.67
CA ARG A 352 -8.15 20.13 12.44
C ARG A 352 -9.50 20.31 11.75
N TYR A 353 -10.57 19.88 12.40
CA TYR A 353 -11.94 20.07 11.91
C TYR A 353 -12.51 21.41 12.41
N ASN A 354 -12.92 22.29 11.50
CA ASN A 354 -13.43 23.62 11.80
C ASN A 354 -14.97 23.70 11.90
N GLY A 355 -15.66 22.59 11.68
CA GLY A 355 -17.13 22.52 11.74
C GLY A 355 -17.67 22.19 13.14
N VAL A 356 -19.00 21.98 13.24
CA VAL A 356 -19.63 21.51 14.47
C VAL A 356 -19.28 20.05 14.71
N LYS A 357 -18.65 19.75 15.85
CA LYS A 357 -18.27 18.36 16.21
C LYS A 357 -19.53 17.53 16.52
N ASN A 358 -19.74 16.49 15.73
CA ASN A 358 -20.88 15.57 15.89
C ASN A 358 -20.49 14.22 16.50
N VAL A 359 -19.22 14.03 16.85
CA VAL A 359 -18.72 12.79 17.46
C VAL A 359 -18.81 12.91 18.99
N SER A 360 -19.77 12.20 19.57
CA SER A 360 -19.93 12.06 21.03
C SER A 360 -19.57 10.65 21.48
#